data_3f6c737e749b8fda85d0b0ae68b4edcd
#
_entry.id   3f6c737e749b8fda85d0b0ae68b4edcd
#
_cell.length_a   1.000
_cell.length_b   1.000
_cell.length_c   1.000
_cell.angle_alpha   90.00
_cell.angle_beta   90.00
_cell.angle_gamma   90.00
#
_symmetry.space_group_name_H-M   'P 1'
#
loop_
_entity.id
_entity.type
_entity.pdbx_description
1 polymer ?
#
loop_
_entity_poly.entity_id
_entity_poly.type
_entity_poly.pdbx_seq_one_letter_code
_entity_poly.pdbx_strand_id
1 'polypeptide(L)'
;MTTSPSITTLFLDIGGVLLTNGWDHNIRKGAADKFGLDYEEMDERHHLTFDTYEEGKLSLDGYLNRVVFYQERSFSREEFKAFMYAQSQPFPEMIELIRGLKSQHGLEIAAVSNEGRELTMYRVQQFNLGSVIDFFISSCFVHYRKPDEDMYRIALDIAQVSPERVAYIDDRAMFVEVARGLGIEGIIHTGYDTTRTALEGLGLSLKN
;
A
#
# COMPACT_ATOMS: atom_id res chain seq x y z
N MET A 1 21.32 -23.83 20.32
CA MET A 1 20.05 -23.43 19.69
C MET A 1 20.17 -21.94 19.38
N THR A 2 20.41 -21.60 18.15
CA THR A 2 20.38 -20.18 17.72
C THR A 2 18.92 -19.76 17.73
N THR A 3 18.51 -18.93 18.70
CA THR A 3 17.18 -18.28 18.69
C THR A 3 17.12 -17.46 17.41
N SER A 4 16.10 -17.67 16.57
CA SER A 4 15.82 -16.79 15.45
C SER A 4 15.77 -15.34 15.96
N PRO A 5 16.33 -14.37 15.22
CA PRO A 5 16.28 -12.98 15.64
C PRO A 5 14.81 -12.55 15.80
N SER A 6 14.51 -11.85 16.89
CA SER A 6 13.14 -11.37 17.13
C SER A 6 12.81 -10.26 16.14
N ILE A 7 11.61 -10.31 15.56
CA ILE A 7 11.07 -9.24 14.72
C ILE A 7 10.95 -7.94 15.55
N THR A 8 11.46 -6.86 15.02
CA THR A 8 11.41 -5.53 15.63
C THR A 8 10.73 -4.49 14.75
N THR A 9 10.54 -4.80 13.48
CA THR A 9 9.99 -3.87 12.49
C THR A 9 8.96 -4.59 11.63
N LEU A 10 7.84 -3.92 11.35
CA LEU A 10 6.87 -4.38 10.35
C LEU A 10 6.89 -3.45 9.15
N PHE A 11 7.01 -4.04 7.97
CA PHE A 11 6.74 -3.36 6.72
C PHE A 11 5.34 -3.78 6.25
N LEU A 12 4.50 -2.81 5.90
CA LEU A 12 3.09 -3.03 5.56
C LEU A 12 2.76 -2.42 4.21
N ASP A 13 2.05 -3.15 3.35
CA ASP A 13 1.28 -2.47 2.32
C ASP A 13 0.08 -1.74 2.95
N ILE A 14 -0.41 -0.71 2.28
CA ILE A 14 -1.61 0.03 2.68
C ILE A 14 -2.83 -0.54 1.97
N GLY A 15 -2.79 -0.61 0.64
CA GLY A 15 -3.89 -1.14 -0.17
C GLY A 15 -4.04 -2.65 0.00
N GLY A 16 -5.25 -3.13 0.26
CA GLY A 16 -5.50 -4.56 0.48
C GLY A 16 -5.09 -5.07 1.87
N VAL A 17 -4.39 -4.28 2.70
CA VAL A 17 -3.92 -4.68 4.04
C VAL A 17 -4.52 -3.83 5.16
N LEU A 18 -4.31 -2.52 5.13
CA LEU A 18 -4.86 -1.57 6.11
C LEU A 18 -6.13 -0.88 5.62
N LEU A 19 -6.19 -0.64 4.32
CA LEU A 19 -7.30 -0.02 3.61
C LEU A 19 -7.64 -0.87 2.39
N THR A 20 -8.83 -0.65 1.82
CA THR A 20 -9.16 -1.18 0.47
C THR A 20 -8.14 -0.74 -0.56
N ASN A 21 -8.03 -1.44 -1.69
CA ASN A 21 -7.24 -0.98 -2.82
C ASN A 21 -7.79 0.39 -3.32
N GLY A 22 -6.86 1.32 -3.67
CA GLY A 22 -7.26 2.70 -3.97
C GLY A 22 -7.74 2.93 -5.38
N TRP A 23 -7.09 2.30 -6.35
CA TRP A 23 -7.37 2.51 -7.77
C TRP A 23 -7.08 1.24 -8.58
N ASP A 24 -7.59 0.11 -8.11
CA ASP A 24 -7.43 -1.17 -8.78
C ASP A 24 -8.34 -1.32 -10.00
N HIS A 25 -8.22 -2.44 -10.69
CA HIS A 25 -9.01 -2.81 -11.86
C HIS A 25 -10.53 -2.75 -11.60
N ASN A 26 -11.01 -3.25 -10.46
CA ASN A 26 -12.45 -3.26 -10.15
C ASN A 26 -12.98 -1.85 -9.94
N ILE A 27 -12.22 -1.01 -9.27
CA ILE A 27 -12.56 0.39 -9.02
C ILE A 27 -12.58 1.17 -10.34
N ARG A 28 -11.61 0.94 -11.24
CA ARG A 28 -11.60 1.57 -12.56
C ARG A 28 -12.79 1.15 -13.41
N LYS A 29 -13.17 -0.13 -13.35
CA LYS A 29 -14.39 -0.60 -14.03
C LYS A 29 -15.65 0.09 -13.49
N GLY A 30 -15.79 0.18 -12.15
CA GLY A 30 -16.88 0.92 -11.52
C GLY A 30 -16.88 2.41 -11.88
N ALA A 31 -15.72 3.03 -12.07
CA ALA A 31 -15.62 4.40 -12.56
C ALA A 31 -16.10 4.52 -14.01
N ALA A 32 -15.70 3.59 -14.87
CA ALA A 32 -16.16 3.59 -16.26
C ALA A 32 -17.68 3.45 -16.34
N ASP A 33 -18.27 2.53 -15.59
CA ASP A 33 -19.72 2.34 -15.51
C ASP A 33 -20.42 3.61 -15.00
N LYS A 34 -19.93 4.21 -13.91
CA LYS A 34 -20.54 5.39 -13.29
C LYS A 34 -20.49 6.63 -14.18
N PHE A 35 -19.39 6.84 -14.88
CA PHE A 35 -19.14 8.06 -15.65
C PHE A 35 -19.37 7.88 -17.16
N GLY A 36 -19.86 6.70 -17.58
CA GLY A 36 -20.13 6.41 -18.99
C GLY A 36 -18.88 6.44 -19.86
N LEU A 37 -17.75 5.89 -19.35
CA LEU A 37 -16.48 5.82 -20.06
C LEU A 37 -16.34 4.47 -20.77
N ASP A 38 -15.62 4.46 -21.89
CA ASP A 38 -15.13 3.22 -22.47
C ASP A 38 -14.04 2.66 -21.54
N TYR A 39 -14.35 1.50 -20.93
CA TYR A 39 -13.43 0.87 -19.97
C TYR A 39 -12.16 0.38 -20.65
N GLU A 40 -12.27 -0.23 -21.82
CA GLU A 40 -11.11 -0.81 -22.52
C GLU A 40 -10.11 0.29 -22.89
N GLU A 41 -10.58 1.40 -23.45
CA GLU A 41 -9.73 2.56 -23.76
C GLU A 41 -9.14 3.19 -22.49
N MET A 42 -9.94 3.35 -21.45
CA MET A 42 -9.46 3.90 -20.17
C MET A 42 -8.39 3.02 -19.53
N ASP A 43 -8.57 1.70 -19.55
CA ASP A 43 -7.66 0.73 -18.96
C ASP A 43 -6.35 0.61 -19.77
N GLU A 44 -6.41 0.66 -21.11
CA GLU A 44 -5.23 0.77 -21.96
C GLU A 44 -4.41 2.03 -21.64
N ARG A 45 -5.07 3.19 -21.56
CA ARG A 45 -4.43 4.46 -21.20
C ARG A 45 -3.86 4.44 -19.79
N HIS A 46 -4.54 3.77 -18.86
CA HIS A 46 -4.03 3.52 -17.52
C HIS A 46 -2.73 2.73 -17.59
N HIS A 47 -2.69 1.59 -18.29
CA HIS A 47 -1.51 0.74 -18.40
C HIS A 47 -0.29 1.47 -19.00
N LEU A 48 -0.51 2.40 -19.90
CA LEU A 48 0.56 3.24 -20.50
C LEU A 48 1.03 4.37 -19.58
N THR A 49 0.38 4.60 -18.43
CA THR A 49 0.58 5.84 -17.66
C THR A 49 0.80 5.60 -16.16
N PHE A 50 0.30 4.49 -15.62
CA PHE A 50 0.22 4.30 -14.16
C PHE A 50 1.59 4.20 -13.49
N ASP A 51 2.59 3.60 -14.14
CA ASP A 51 3.95 3.52 -13.60
C ASP A 51 4.49 4.93 -13.31
N THR A 52 4.39 5.81 -14.31
CA THR A 52 4.84 7.21 -14.19
C THR A 52 4.10 7.96 -13.08
N TYR A 53 2.80 7.66 -12.89
CA TYR A 53 1.99 8.26 -11.84
C TYR A 53 2.35 7.70 -10.45
N GLU A 54 2.44 6.38 -10.31
CA GLU A 54 2.80 5.76 -9.04
C GLU A 54 4.25 6.03 -8.62
N GLU A 55 5.16 6.24 -9.57
CA GLU A 55 6.51 6.70 -9.28
C GLU A 55 6.60 8.21 -8.95
N GLY A 56 5.47 8.91 -8.88
CA GLY A 56 5.42 10.33 -8.51
C GLY A 56 6.00 11.29 -9.55
N LYS A 57 6.27 10.83 -10.76
CA LYS A 57 6.76 11.63 -11.91
C LYS A 57 5.63 12.34 -12.64
N LEU A 58 4.40 12.00 -12.34
CA LEU A 58 3.17 12.57 -12.89
C LEU A 58 2.20 12.86 -11.75
N SER A 59 1.59 14.05 -11.74
CA SER A 59 0.53 14.38 -10.80
C SER A 59 -0.77 13.64 -11.12
N LEU A 60 -1.70 13.56 -10.15
CA LEU A 60 -3.04 13.02 -10.39
C LEU A 60 -3.74 13.74 -11.54
N ASP A 61 -3.65 15.07 -11.62
CA ASP A 61 -4.22 15.84 -12.73
C ASP A 61 -3.61 15.45 -14.07
N GLY A 62 -2.29 15.31 -14.11
CA GLY A 62 -1.57 14.85 -15.29
C GLY A 62 -1.98 13.44 -15.73
N TYR A 63 -2.14 12.53 -14.76
CA TYR A 63 -2.64 11.17 -14.99
C TYR A 63 -4.08 11.22 -15.53
N LEU A 64 -4.98 11.94 -14.87
CA LEU A 64 -6.37 12.05 -15.29
C LEU A 64 -6.53 12.70 -16.66
N ASN A 65 -5.67 13.67 -17.02
CA ASN A 65 -5.65 14.24 -18.38
C ASN A 65 -5.38 13.19 -19.46
N ARG A 66 -4.53 12.21 -19.16
CA ARG A 66 -4.16 11.16 -20.13
C ARG A 66 -5.18 10.03 -20.18
N VAL A 67 -5.81 9.69 -19.04
CA VAL A 67 -6.62 8.48 -18.88
C VAL A 67 -8.12 8.78 -19.02
N VAL A 68 -8.57 9.94 -18.56
CA VAL A 68 -10.01 10.28 -18.50
C VAL A 68 -10.34 11.52 -19.32
N PHE A 69 -9.61 12.61 -19.10
CA PHE A 69 -9.93 13.95 -19.66
C PHE A 69 -9.09 14.27 -20.92
N TYR A 70 -8.72 13.26 -21.69
CA TYR A 70 -8.10 13.42 -23.02
C TYR A 70 -9.07 13.95 -24.08
N GLN A 71 -10.33 13.98 -23.75
CA GLN A 71 -11.43 14.61 -24.49
C GLN A 71 -12.42 15.26 -23.53
N GLU A 72 -13.32 16.06 -24.03
CA GLU A 72 -14.37 16.72 -23.24
C GLU A 72 -15.29 15.68 -22.57
N ARG A 73 -15.68 15.93 -21.31
CA ARG A 73 -16.54 15.06 -20.49
C ARG A 73 -17.72 15.85 -19.94
N SER A 74 -18.83 15.16 -19.68
CA SER A 74 -20.05 15.73 -19.08
C SER A 74 -19.96 15.89 -17.56
N PHE A 75 -18.88 15.47 -16.93
CA PHE A 75 -18.60 15.55 -15.50
C PHE A 75 -17.28 16.27 -15.24
N SER A 76 -17.16 16.83 -14.05
CA SER A 76 -15.96 17.57 -13.64
C SER A 76 -14.83 16.65 -13.15
N ARG A 77 -13.62 17.18 -13.13
CA ARG A 77 -12.45 16.52 -12.57
C ARG A 77 -12.60 16.29 -11.07
N GLU A 78 -13.19 17.25 -10.38
CA GLU A 78 -13.45 17.21 -8.95
C GLU A 78 -14.43 16.08 -8.60
N GLU A 79 -15.48 15.88 -9.38
CA GLU A 79 -16.39 14.75 -9.22
C GLU A 79 -15.68 13.41 -9.42
N PHE A 80 -14.82 13.32 -10.43
CA PHE A 80 -14.05 12.09 -10.67
C PHE A 80 -13.05 11.80 -9.54
N LYS A 81 -12.29 12.81 -9.07
CA LYS A 81 -11.39 12.68 -7.93
C LYS A 81 -12.14 12.30 -6.65
N ALA A 82 -13.28 12.93 -6.39
CA ALA A 82 -14.11 12.57 -5.24
C ALA A 82 -14.54 11.11 -5.28
N PHE A 83 -14.91 10.59 -6.46
CA PHE A 83 -15.18 9.17 -6.63
C PHE A 83 -13.95 8.32 -6.30
N MET A 84 -12.77 8.64 -6.84
CA MET A 84 -11.53 7.89 -6.57
C MET A 84 -11.23 7.84 -5.07
N TYR A 85 -11.28 8.98 -4.39
CA TYR A 85 -10.99 9.05 -2.96
C TYR A 85 -11.99 8.27 -2.10
N ALA A 86 -13.27 8.31 -2.47
CA ALA A 86 -14.34 7.61 -1.77
C ALA A 86 -14.20 6.07 -1.81
N GLN A 87 -13.38 5.52 -2.70
CA GLN A 87 -13.12 4.06 -2.75
C GLN A 87 -12.21 3.59 -1.62
N SER A 88 -11.50 4.51 -0.97
CA SER A 88 -10.65 4.18 0.17
C SER A 88 -11.50 3.97 1.41
N GLN A 89 -11.48 2.74 1.93
CA GLN A 89 -12.17 2.36 3.18
C GLN A 89 -11.19 1.65 4.11
N PRO A 90 -11.22 1.88 5.42
CA PRO A 90 -10.31 1.23 6.36
C PRO A 90 -10.74 -0.21 6.65
N PHE A 91 -9.75 -1.05 7.02
CA PHE A 91 -9.93 -2.29 7.72
C PHE A 91 -9.61 -2.07 9.21
N PRO A 92 -10.59 -1.65 10.04
CA PRO A 92 -10.34 -1.20 11.40
C PRO A 92 -9.65 -2.26 12.26
N GLU A 93 -10.03 -3.52 12.10
CA GLU A 93 -9.45 -4.65 12.82
C GLU A 93 -7.95 -4.83 12.55
N MET A 94 -7.51 -4.63 11.29
CA MET A 94 -6.09 -4.68 10.94
C MET A 94 -5.33 -3.50 11.52
N ILE A 95 -5.88 -2.29 11.43
CA ILE A 95 -5.26 -1.10 12.00
C ILE A 95 -5.10 -1.25 13.52
N GLU A 96 -6.12 -1.76 14.22
CA GLU A 96 -6.06 -1.99 15.68
C GLU A 96 -5.09 -3.11 16.05
N LEU A 97 -5.02 -4.19 15.25
CA LEU A 97 -4.03 -5.25 15.45
C LEU A 97 -2.60 -4.67 15.40
N ILE A 98 -2.27 -3.93 14.34
CA ILE A 98 -0.94 -3.34 14.17
C ILE A 98 -0.64 -2.33 15.28
N ARG A 99 -1.61 -1.47 15.65
CA ARG A 99 -1.46 -0.53 16.76
C ARG A 99 -1.17 -1.23 18.09
N GLY A 100 -1.91 -2.29 18.38
CA GLY A 100 -1.73 -3.07 19.60
C GLY A 100 -0.36 -3.75 19.65
N LEU A 101 0.05 -4.40 18.56
CA LEU A 101 1.36 -5.05 18.45
C LEU A 101 2.50 -4.03 18.56
N LYS A 102 2.39 -2.87 17.89
CA LYS A 102 3.34 -1.77 18.01
C LYS A 102 3.53 -1.36 19.47
N SER A 103 2.44 -1.09 20.15
CA SER A 103 2.46 -0.65 21.56
C SER A 103 3.04 -1.71 22.49
N GLN A 104 2.65 -2.98 22.31
CA GLN A 104 3.03 -4.06 23.22
C GLN A 104 4.46 -4.53 23.03
N HIS A 105 4.94 -4.59 21.78
CA HIS A 105 6.25 -5.13 21.44
C HIS A 105 7.29 -4.04 21.11
N GLY A 106 6.90 -2.76 21.11
CA GLY A 106 7.80 -1.66 20.75
C GLY A 106 8.26 -1.71 19.30
N LEU A 107 7.38 -2.13 18.39
CA LEU A 107 7.70 -2.29 16.97
C LEU A 107 7.81 -0.93 16.28
N GLU A 108 8.74 -0.84 15.34
CA GLU A 108 8.76 0.21 14.33
C GLU A 108 7.90 -0.22 13.13
N ILE A 109 7.07 0.69 12.61
CA ILE A 109 6.12 0.38 11.53
C ILE A 109 6.41 1.26 10.33
N ALA A 110 6.71 0.65 9.19
CA ALA A 110 6.86 1.33 7.90
C ALA A 110 5.76 0.93 6.93
N ALA A 111 5.19 1.90 6.21
CA ALA A 111 4.41 1.60 5.02
C ALA A 111 5.35 1.42 3.81
N VAL A 112 5.18 0.34 3.04
CA VAL A 112 5.88 0.07 1.78
C VAL A 112 4.83 -0.16 0.70
N SER A 113 4.42 0.90 0.01
CA SER A 113 3.20 0.91 -0.83
C SER A 113 3.42 1.53 -2.21
N ASN A 114 2.80 0.94 -3.23
CA ASN A 114 2.72 1.51 -4.58
C ASN A 114 1.46 2.36 -4.70
N GLU A 115 1.63 3.67 -4.78
CA GLU A 115 0.47 4.56 -4.90
C GLU A 115 0.89 5.97 -5.34
N GLY A 116 0.03 6.64 -6.12
CA GLY A 116 0.23 8.03 -6.52
C GLY A 116 0.15 9.00 -5.33
N ARG A 117 0.89 10.12 -5.44
CA ARG A 117 1.12 11.07 -4.34
C ARG A 117 -0.16 11.61 -3.71
N GLU A 118 -1.12 12.06 -4.51
CA GLU A 118 -2.32 12.70 -4.01
C GLU A 118 -3.22 11.70 -3.27
N LEU A 119 -3.31 10.46 -3.75
CA LEU A 119 -4.06 9.41 -3.08
C LEU A 119 -3.37 8.96 -1.77
N THR A 120 -2.05 8.82 -1.79
CA THR A 120 -1.26 8.56 -0.57
C THR A 120 -1.50 9.64 0.49
N MET A 121 -1.37 10.92 0.12
CA MET A 121 -1.57 12.03 1.06
C MET A 121 -2.99 12.07 1.61
N TYR A 122 -3.99 11.86 0.76
CA TYR A 122 -5.39 11.77 1.18
C TYR A 122 -5.59 10.65 2.22
N ARG A 123 -5.10 9.44 1.94
CA ARG A 123 -5.25 8.27 2.81
C ARG A 123 -4.57 8.45 4.16
N VAL A 124 -3.34 8.96 4.15
CA VAL A 124 -2.58 9.25 5.38
C VAL A 124 -3.34 10.21 6.29
N GLN A 125 -3.91 11.28 5.72
CA GLN A 125 -4.66 12.28 6.48
C GLN A 125 -6.05 11.78 6.90
N GLN A 126 -6.82 11.24 5.94
CA GLN A 126 -8.21 10.84 6.16
C GLN A 126 -8.34 9.74 7.22
N PHE A 127 -7.42 8.78 7.22
CA PHE A 127 -7.45 7.63 8.12
C PHE A 127 -6.43 7.72 9.27
N ASN A 128 -5.81 8.90 9.44
CA ASN A 128 -4.82 9.17 10.49
C ASN A 128 -3.76 8.06 10.60
N LEU A 129 -3.23 7.60 9.45
CA LEU A 129 -2.28 6.49 9.41
C LEU A 129 -0.97 6.80 10.14
N GLY A 130 -0.59 8.07 10.22
CA GLY A 130 0.57 8.52 11.00
C GLY A 130 0.48 8.26 12.51
N SER A 131 -0.71 7.88 13.04
CA SER A 131 -0.84 7.42 14.43
C SER A 131 -0.35 5.99 14.67
N VAL A 132 -0.16 5.23 13.59
CA VAL A 132 0.28 3.81 13.64
C VAL A 132 1.60 3.62 12.91
N ILE A 133 1.77 4.26 11.76
CA ILE A 133 2.93 4.15 10.88
C ILE A 133 3.94 5.23 11.23
N ASP A 134 5.21 4.85 11.45
CA ASP A 134 6.29 5.77 11.80
C ASP A 134 6.86 6.49 10.58
N PHE A 135 6.97 5.79 9.43
CA PHE A 135 7.43 6.39 8.18
C PHE A 135 6.84 5.68 6.95
N PHE A 136 6.86 6.39 5.82
CA PHE A 136 6.21 5.97 4.58
C PHE A 136 7.22 5.86 3.45
N ILE A 137 7.44 4.63 2.97
CA ILE A 137 8.16 4.32 1.73
C ILE A 137 7.10 4.12 0.65
N SER A 138 6.54 5.22 0.18
CA SER A 138 5.56 5.20 -0.91
C SER A 138 6.28 5.40 -2.23
N SER A 139 5.91 4.64 -3.25
CA SER A 139 6.53 4.69 -4.58
C SER A 139 6.63 6.09 -5.16
N CYS A 140 5.61 6.92 -4.92
CA CYS A 140 5.58 8.32 -5.37
C CYS A 140 6.56 9.26 -4.63
N PHE A 141 7.18 8.82 -3.53
CA PHE A 141 8.17 9.61 -2.79
C PHE A 141 9.59 9.17 -3.12
N VAL A 142 9.80 7.86 -3.32
CA VAL A 142 11.12 7.27 -3.53
C VAL A 142 11.43 7.01 -5.01
N HIS A 143 10.44 7.13 -5.90
CA HIS A 143 10.53 6.93 -7.35
C HIS A 143 10.88 5.50 -7.80
N TYR A 144 10.68 4.53 -6.91
CA TYR A 144 10.73 3.10 -7.15
C TYR A 144 9.39 2.49 -6.77
N ARG A 145 9.04 1.34 -7.35
CA ARG A 145 7.79 0.65 -7.03
C ARG A 145 8.01 -0.85 -6.94
N LYS A 146 7.26 -1.51 -6.06
CA LYS A 146 7.21 -2.97 -6.00
C LYS A 146 6.80 -3.52 -7.37
N PRO A 147 7.43 -4.58 -7.90
CA PRO A 147 8.32 -5.53 -7.22
C PRO A 147 9.82 -5.20 -7.28
N ASP A 148 10.22 -3.97 -7.61
CA ASP A 148 11.63 -3.58 -7.60
C ASP A 148 12.23 -3.77 -6.19
N GLU A 149 13.35 -4.48 -6.10
CA GLU A 149 14.05 -4.75 -4.84
C GLU A 149 14.52 -3.47 -4.15
N ASP A 150 14.82 -2.40 -4.89
CA ASP A 150 15.27 -1.14 -4.32
C ASP A 150 14.23 -0.50 -3.40
N MET A 151 12.94 -0.77 -3.64
CA MET A 151 11.85 -0.36 -2.76
C MET A 151 12.03 -0.90 -1.34
N TYR A 152 12.39 -2.17 -1.22
CA TYR A 152 12.62 -2.85 0.07
C TYR A 152 13.99 -2.48 0.67
N ARG A 153 15.03 -2.33 -0.16
CA ARG A 153 16.37 -1.89 0.27
C ARG A 153 16.31 -0.50 0.88
N ILE A 154 15.61 0.45 0.24
CA ILE A 154 15.38 1.80 0.78
C ILE A 154 14.65 1.72 2.13
N ALA A 155 13.62 0.86 2.24
CA ALA A 155 12.92 0.68 3.50
C ALA A 155 13.82 0.16 4.62
N LEU A 156 14.66 -0.85 4.34
CA LEU A 156 15.66 -1.39 5.28
C LEU A 156 16.70 -0.33 5.68
N ASP A 157 17.18 0.44 4.70
CA ASP A 157 18.18 1.48 4.94
C ASP A 157 17.63 2.62 5.80
N ILE A 158 16.39 3.03 5.59
CA ILE A 158 15.75 4.08 6.40
C ILE A 158 15.45 3.58 7.82
N ALA A 159 14.94 2.34 7.94
CA ALA A 159 14.68 1.71 9.23
C ALA A 159 15.96 1.32 9.99
N GLN A 160 17.13 1.32 9.33
CA GLN A 160 18.41 0.88 9.91
C GLN A 160 18.30 -0.50 10.58
N VAL A 161 17.59 -1.41 9.93
CA VAL A 161 17.30 -2.75 10.43
C VAL A 161 17.79 -3.82 9.46
N SER A 162 18.26 -4.96 9.99
CA SER A 162 18.62 -6.12 9.17
C SER A 162 17.38 -6.89 8.73
N PRO A 163 17.37 -7.48 7.50
CA PRO A 163 16.18 -8.11 6.91
C PRO A 163 15.53 -9.17 7.80
N GLU A 164 16.33 -9.98 8.50
CA GLU A 164 15.85 -11.07 9.36
C GLU A 164 15.11 -10.59 10.62
N ARG A 165 15.08 -9.28 10.87
CA ARG A 165 14.33 -8.64 11.96
C ARG A 165 13.06 -7.94 11.48
N VAL A 166 12.76 -8.06 10.20
CA VAL A 166 11.58 -7.43 9.56
C VAL A 166 10.57 -8.50 9.17
N ALA A 167 9.29 -8.25 9.46
CA ALA A 167 8.18 -8.97 8.82
C ALA A 167 7.46 -8.01 7.85
N TYR A 168 7.24 -8.48 6.62
CA TYR A 168 6.55 -7.74 5.57
C TYR A 168 5.19 -8.35 5.29
N ILE A 169 4.14 -7.54 5.26
CA ILE A 169 2.75 -7.95 5.05
C ILE A 169 2.20 -7.26 3.80
N ASP A 170 1.75 -8.06 2.83
CA ASP A 170 1.20 -7.58 1.55
C ASP A 170 0.17 -8.60 1.02
N ASP A 171 -0.84 -8.15 0.30
CA ASP A 171 -1.87 -9.01 -0.31
C ASP A 171 -1.40 -9.66 -1.63
N ARG A 172 -0.28 -9.21 -2.19
CA ARG A 172 0.29 -9.73 -3.44
C ARG A 172 1.45 -10.68 -3.19
N ALA A 173 1.23 -11.96 -3.50
CA ALA A 173 2.23 -13.02 -3.30
C ALA A 173 3.58 -12.69 -3.93
N MET A 174 3.61 -12.14 -5.16
CA MET A 174 4.85 -11.78 -5.84
C MET A 174 5.68 -10.75 -5.04
N PHE A 175 5.04 -9.76 -4.42
CA PHE A 175 5.76 -8.75 -3.63
C PHE A 175 6.34 -9.35 -2.35
N VAL A 176 5.61 -10.28 -1.74
CA VAL A 176 6.10 -11.05 -0.59
C VAL A 176 7.27 -11.96 -0.97
N GLU A 177 7.22 -12.60 -2.14
CA GLU A 177 8.32 -13.45 -2.64
C GLU A 177 9.61 -12.66 -2.86
N VAL A 178 9.53 -11.45 -3.43
CA VAL A 178 10.69 -10.57 -3.59
C VAL A 178 11.28 -10.18 -2.23
N ALA A 179 10.45 -9.79 -1.27
CA ALA A 179 10.90 -9.47 0.09
C ALA A 179 11.61 -10.67 0.76
N ARG A 180 11.06 -11.88 0.61
CA ARG A 180 11.70 -13.12 1.09
C ARG A 180 13.06 -13.37 0.43
N GLY A 181 13.21 -13.07 -0.85
CA GLY A 181 14.49 -13.14 -1.56
C GLY A 181 15.58 -12.26 -0.95
N LEU A 182 15.20 -11.20 -0.24
CA LEU A 182 16.09 -10.30 0.49
C LEU A 182 16.31 -10.70 1.96
N GLY A 183 15.71 -11.81 2.42
CA GLY A 183 15.83 -12.28 3.80
C GLY A 183 14.80 -11.70 4.77
N ILE A 184 13.81 -10.96 4.27
CA ILE A 184 12.69 -10.43 5.07
C ILE A 184 11.67 -11.55 5.31
N GLU A 185 11.11 -11.65 6.51
CA GLU A 185 10.02 -12.60 6.80
C GLU A 185 8.73 -12.12 6.13
N GLY A 186 8.25 -12.84 5.13
CA GLY A 186 7.12 -12.43 4.30
C GLY A 186 5.81 -13.08 4.72
N ILE A 187 4.76 -12.29 4.89
CA ILE A 187 3.39 -12.72 5.21
C ILE A 187 2.46 -12.31 4.07
N ILE A 188 1.84 -13.28 3.40
CA ILE A 188 0.79 -13.01 2.42
C ILE A 188 -0.51 -12.72 3.18
N HIS A 189 -1.01 -11.49 3.04
CA HIS A 189 -2.29 -11.11 3.64
C HIS A 189 -3.46 -11.66 2.82
N THR A 190 -4.24 -12.53 3.43
CA THR A 190 -5.50 -13.04 2.85
C THR A 190 -6.71 -12.75 3.74
N GLY A 191 -6.49 -12.03 4.83
CA GLY A 191 -7.49 -11.62 5.80
C GLY A 191 -6.90 -11.51 7.21
N TYR A 192 -7.70 -10.97 8.12
CA TYR A 192 -7.31 -10.68 9.50
C TYR A 192 -6.77 -11.90 10.25
N ASP A 193 -7.54 -13.00 10.29
CA ASP A 193 -7.19 -14.19 11.08
C ASP A 193 -5.90 -14.85 10.60
N THR A 194 -5.69 -14.92 9.27
CA THR A 194 -4.49 -15.53 8.70
C THR A 194 -3.25 -14.69 9.01
N THR A 195 -3.35 -13.39 8.91
CA THR A 195 -2.24 -12.47 9.23
C THR A 195 -1.94 -12.48 10.73
N ARG A 196 -2.96 -12.42 11.57
CA ARG A 196 -2.79 -12.52 13.02
C ARG A 196 -2.08 -13.81 13.42
N THR A 197 -2.54 -14.97 12.90
CA THR A 197 -1.92 -16.27 13.19
C THR A 197 -0.45 -16.31 12.74
N ALA A 198 -0.12 -15.75 11.56
CA ALA A 198 1.25 -15.68 11.09
C ALA A 198 2.13 -14.83 12.01
N LEU A 199 1.64 -13.66 12.44
CA LEU A 199 2.34 -12.79 13.40
C LEU A 199 2.54 -13.45 14.76
N GLU A 200 1.52 -14.16 15.28
CA GLU A 200 1.64 -14.95 16.51
C GLU A 200 2.72 -16.05 16.40
N GLY A 201 2.85 -16.67 15.21
CA GLY A 201 3.91 -17.64 14.91
C GLY A 201 5.33 -17.03 14.95
N LEU A 202 5.45 -15.72 14.74
CA LEU A 202 6.69 -14.96 14.87
C LEU A 202 6.92 -14.41 16.30
N GLY A 203 6.06 -14.77 17.26
CA GLY A 203 6.14 -14.28 18.64
C GLY A 203 5.46 -12.92 18.87
N LEU A 204 4.77 -12.38 17.86
CA LEU A 204 4.04 -11.12 17.95
C LEU A 204 2.56 -11.40 18.25
N SER A 205 2.22 -11.61 19.52
CA SER A 205 0.86 -11.83 19.99
C SER A 205 0.37 -10.69 20.86
N LEU A 206 -0.93 -10.36 20.77
CA LEU A 206 -1.56 -9.46 21.74
C LEU A 206 -1.83 -10.22 23.03
N LYS A 207 -1.41 -9.65 24.16
CA LYS A 207 -1.82 -10.13 25.49
C LYS A 207 -3.23 -9.61 25.75
N ASN A 208 -4.09 -10.50 26.18
CA ASN A 208 -5.44 -10.16 26.67
C ASN A 208 -5.37 -9.29 27.91
#